data_073eb8241f4755f8b8e112ce8ef0e493
#
_entry.id   073eb8241f4755f8b8e112ce8ef0e493
#
_cell.length_a   1.000
_cell.length_b   1.000
_cell.length_c   1.000
_cell.angle_alpha   90.00
_cell.angle_beta   90.00
_cell.angle_gamma   90.00
#
_symmetry.space_group_name_H-M   'P 1'
#
loop_
_entity.id
_entity.type
_entity.pdbx_description
1 polymer ?
#
loop_
_entity_poly.entity_id
_entity_poly.type
_entity_poly.pdbx_seq_one_letter_code
_entity_poly.pdbx_strand_id
1 'polypeptide(L)'
;EREDPLHAAAIAMAQRLVQLICPGSGVPTPVAGSIKGLVDKQFADLPPEYRRLIPEAKEVLQISPTADCPKGTRGRTAVFEALFMDKELEQVILKNPAEAEVFRVARKQGMFTMKEDAILKAFRKEIPWEEVNKL
;
A
#
# COMPACT_ATOMS: atom_id res chain seq x y z
N GLU A 1 -15.14 -30.33 5.73
CA GLU A 1 -15.27 -28.93 5.52
C GLU A 1 -14.04 -28.31 4.90
N ARG A 2 -14.15 -27.93 3.71
CA ARG A 2 -13.00 -27.39 3.06
C ARG A 2 -12.94 -25.89 3.18
N GLU A 3 -11.73 -25.40 3.03
CA GLU A 3 -11.50 -23.98 3.05
C GLU A 3 -11.64 -23.43 1.67
N ASP A 4 -12.51 -22.49 1.53
CA ASP A 4 -12.69 -21.76 0.29
C ASP A 4 -12.04 -20.40 0.49
N PRO A 5 -11.13 -19.96 -0.37
CA PRO A 5 -10.54 -18.64 -0.23
C PRO A 5 -11.58 -17.53 -0.13
N LEU A 6 -12.74 -17.73 -0.74
CA LEU A 6 -13.81 -16.74 -0.65
C LEU A 6 -14.45 -16.70 0.72
N HIS A 7 -14.25 -17.72 1.53
CA HIS A 7 -14.78 -17.77 2.89
C HIS A 7 -13.75 -17.40 3.94
N ALA A 8 -12.51 -17.13 3.53
CA ALA A 8 -11.52 -16.63 4.47
C ALA A 8 -11.97 -15.25 4.96
N ALA A 9 -12.11 -15.11 6.26
CA ALA A 9 -12.57 -13.85 6.81
C ALA A 9 -11.40 -12.93 7.11
N ALA A 10 -11.56 -11.67 6.77
CA ALA A 10 -10.64 -10.65 7.22
C ALA A 10 -10.90 -10.45 8.72
N ILE A 11 -9.85 -10.61 9.52
CA ILE A 11 -9.98 -10.42 10.97
C ILE A 11 -9.68 -9.00 11.39
N ALA A 12 -9.05 -8.23 10.49
CA ALA A 12 -8.80 -6.82 10.73
C ALA A 12 -8.66 -6.16 9.37
N MET A 13 -9.26 -5.00 9.24
CA MET A 13 -9.16 -4.22 8.02
C MET A 13 -9.09 -2.76 8.42
N ALA A 14 -8.14 -2.05 7.83
CA ALA A 14 -8.01 -0.63 8.01
C ALA A 14 -8.06 0.03 6.65
N GLN A 15 -8.60 1.25 6.61
CA GLN A 15 -8.61 2.01 5.37
C GLN A 15 -8.44 3.48 5.68
N ARG A 16 -7.87 4.20 4.73
CA ARG A 16 -7.79 5.65 4.78
C ARG A 16 -8.07 6.19 3.40
N LEU A 17 -8.66 7.38 3.38
CA LEU A 17 -8.90 8.06 2.11
C LEU A 17 -7.69 8.90 1.75
N VAL A 18 -7.29 8.81 0.50
CA VAL A 18 -6.22 9.61 -0.07
C VAL A 18 -6.76 10.34 -1.28
N GLN A 19 -6.13 11.46 -1.63
CA GLN A 19 -6.62 12.28 -2.73
C GLN A 19 -6.10 11.77 -4.06
N LEU A 20 -7.01 11.81 -5.04
CA LEU A 20 -6.64 11.46 -6.41
C LEU A 20 -6.01 12.66 -7.09
N ILE A 21 -5.04 12.41 -7.95
CA ILE A 21 -4.45 13.49 -8.73
C ILE A 21 -5.41 13.88 -9.85
N CYS A 22 -5.43 15.15 -10.21
CA CYS A 22 -6.26 15.60 -11.31
C CYS A 22 -5.75 15.00 -12.61
N PRO A 23 -6.66 14.51 -13.49
CA PRO A 23 -6.23 13.97 -14.76
C PRO A 23 -5.43 14.98 -15.57
N GLY A 24 -4.31 14.53 -16.11
CA GLY A 24 -3.45 15.38 -16.92
C GLY A 24 -2.62 16.38 -16.16
N SER A 25 -2.61 16.32 -14.82
CA SER A 25 -1.79 17.22 -14.02
C SER A 25 -0.69 16.43 -13.31
N GLY A 26 0.15 17.16 -12.59
CA GLY A 26 1.23 16.54 -11.83
C GLY A 26 2.57 16.65 -12.54
N VAL A 27 3.62 16.72 -11.74
CA VAL A 27 4.99 16.80 -12.26
C VAL A 27 5.61 15.40 -12.13
N PRO A 28 6.02 14.80 -13.25
CA PRO A 28 6.72 13.51 -13.17
C PRO A 28 8.01 13.66 -12.39
N THR A 29 8.21 12.81 -11.41
CA THR A 29 9.37 12.81 -10.55
C THR A 29 9.99 11.42 -10.57
N PRO A 30 11.28 11.31 -10.87
CA PRO A 30 11.91 9.98 -10.95
C PRO A 30 11.84 9.24 -9.63
N VAL A 31 11.63 7.92 -9.70
CA VAL A 31 11.74 7.06 -8.54
C VAL A 31 13.22 6.83 -8.29
N ALA A 32 13.83 7.78 -7.61
CA ALA A 32 15.27 7.79 -7.34
C ALA A 32 15.47 8.52 -6.03
N GLY A 33 16.70 8.46 -5.50
CA GLY A 33 17.03 9.16 -4.28
C GLY A 33 16.14 8.76 -3.13
N SER A 34 15.54 9.75 -2.44
CA SER A 34 14.75 9.50 -1.25
C SER A 34 13.49 8.69 -1.55
N ILE A 35 12.89 8.89 -2.72
CA ILE A 35 11.69 8.13 -3.10
C ILE A 35 12.04 6.66 -3.25
N LYS A 36 13.11 6.37 -3.99
CA LYS A 36 13.54 4.99 -4.16
C LYS A 36 13.95 4.37 -2.85
N GLY A 37 14.63 5.13 -2.01
CA GLY A 37 15.05 4.65 -0.70
C GLY A 37 13.86 4.28 0.17
N LEU A 38 12.82 5.09 0.15
CA LEU A 38 11.60 4.79 0.92
C LEU A 38 10.93 3.53 0.39
N VAL A 39 10.82 3.40 -0.93
CA VAL A 39 10.19 2.23 -1.53
C VAL A 39 10.98 0.97 -1.20
N ASP A 40 12.29 1.01 -1.38
CA ASP A 40 13.12 -0.16 -1.11
C ASP A 40 13.05 -0.59 0.35
N LYS A 41 13.06 0.38 1.26
CA LYS A 41 12.96 0.09 2.68
C LYS A 41 11.59 -0.48 3.03
N GLN A 42 10.55 0.07 2.44
CA GLN A 42 9.18 -0.32 2.75
C GLN A 42 8.93 -1.78 2.40
N PHE A 43 9.46 -2.24 1.27
CA PHE A 43 9.23 -3.60 0.81
C PHE A 43 10.37 -4.56 1.13
N ALA A 44 11.32 -4.14 1.96
CA ALA A 44 12.52 -4.95 2.21
C ALA A 44 12.21 -6.32 2.80
N ASP A 45 11.18 -6.41 3.64
CA ASP A 45 10.82 -7.65 4.32
C ASP A 45 9.73 -8.44 3.59
N LEU A 46 9.31 -7.99 2.42
CA LEU A 46 8.29 -8.72 1.65
C LEU A 46 8.94 -9.95 1.03
N PRO A 47 8.30 -11.14 1.17
CA PRO A 47 8.86 -12.34 0.54
C PRO A 47 9.02 -12.18 -0.97
N PRO A 48 10.08 -12.77 -1.55
CA PRO A 48 10.35 -12.58 -2.98
C PRO A 48 9.20 -12.95 -3.89
N GLU A 49 8.41 -13.95 -3.51
CA GLU A 49 7.29 -14.38 -4.35
C GLU A 49 6.22 -13.30 -4.50
N TYR A 50 6.16 -12.35 -3.54
CA TYR A 50 5.20 -11.26 -3.60
C TYR A 50 5.80 -10.00 -4.19
N ARG A 51 7.14 -9.91 -4.24
CA ARG A 51 7.77 -8.70 -4.80
C ARG A 51 7.48 -8.53 -6.28
N ARG A 52 7.22 -9.63 -6.97
CA ARG A 52 6.89 -9.54 -8.39
C ARG A 52 5.54 -8.90 -8.64
N LEU A 53 4.72 -8.76 -7.59
CA LEU A 53 3.43 -8.07 -7.71
C LEU A 53 3.59 -6.56 -7.72
N ILE A 54 4.77 -6.07 -7.35
CA ILE A 54 5.05 -4.64 -7.34
C ILE A 54 5.47 -4.23 -8.75
N PRO A 55 4.69 -3.35 -9.41
CA PRO A 55 5.07 -2.94 -10.77
C PRO A 55 6.33 -2.11 -10.74
N GLU A 56 7.12 -2.22 -11.81
CA GLU A 56 8.24 -1.33 -11.99
C GLU A 56 7.71 0.04 -12.34
N ALA A 57 8.17 1.05 -11.63
CA ALA A 57 7.78 2.42 -11.94
C ALA A 57 9.04 3.27 -12.03
N LYS A 58 9.12 4.03 -13.12
CA LYS A 58 10.26 4.91 -13.32
C LYS A 58 10.02 6.27 -12.71
N GLU A 59 8.77 6.65 -12.55
CA GLU A 59 8.43 7.97 -12.04
C GLU A 59 7.08 7.92 -11.33
N VAL A 60 6.90 8.87 -10.43
CA VAL A 60 5.61 9.13 -9.78
C VAL A 60 5.25 10.58 -10.08
N LEU A 61 4.02 10.97 -9.77
CA LEU A 61 3.56 12.34 -9.98
C LEU A 61 3.54 13.08 -8.65
N GLN A 62 3.99 14.32 -8.67
CA GLN A 62 3.84 15.22 -7.54
C GLN A 62 2.82 16.28 -7.88
N ILE A 63 2.18 16.84 -6.85
CA ILE A 63 1.12 17.81 -7.02
C ILE A 63 1.63 19.01 -7.79
N SER A 64 0.87 19.40 -8.83
CA SER A 64 1.15 20.62 -9.58
C SER A 64 -0.18 21.26 -9.94
N PRO A 65 -0.59 22.29 -9.21
CA PRO A 65 -1.86 22.94 -9.47
C PRO A 65 -1.92 23.52 -10.89
N THR A 66 -3.12 23.49 -11.45
CA THR A 66 -3.36 24.09 -12.78
C THR A 66 -4.57 25.00 -12.65
N ALA A 67 -4.82 25.76 -13.73
CA ALA A 67 -5.99 26.64 -13.75
C ALA A 67 -7.28 25.86 -13.58
N ASP A 68 -7.35 24.67 -14.21
CA ASP A 68 -8.54 23.83 -14.13
C ASP A 68 -8.62 23.04 -12.83
N CYS A 69 -7.51 22.92 -12.12
CA CYS A 69 -7.45 22.15 -10.89
C CYS A 69 -6.51 22.87 -9.91
N PRO A 70 -7.01 23.89 -9.24
CA PRO A 70 -6.16 24.74 -8.39
C PRO A 70 -5.48 24.01 -7.23
N LYS A 71 -6.07 22.90 -6.77
CA LYS A 71 -5.47 22.14 -5.68
C LYS A 71 -4.54 21.03 -6.17
N GLY A 72 -4.57 20.72 -7.45
CA GLY A 72 -3.80 19.64 -8.02
C GLY A 72 -4.39 18.26 -7.76
N THR A 73 -5.44 18.19 -6.96
CA THR A 73 -6.11 16.94 -6.63
C THR A 73 -7.62 17.13 -6.75
N ARG A 74 -8.33 16.04 -7.06
CA ARG A 74 -9.77 16.07 -7.15
C ARG A 74 -10.33 14.68 -6.87
N GLY A 75 -11.21 14.58 -5.86
CA GLY A 75 -11.77 13.31 -5.47
C GLY A 75 -10.82 12.51 -4.59
N ARG A 76 -11.27 11.37 -4.14
CA ARG A 76 -10.51 10.54 -3.21
C ARG A 76 -10.68 9.07 -3.56
N THR A 77 -9.72 8.26 -3.13
CA THR A 77 -9.80 6.81 -3.20
C THR A 77 -9.34 6.25 -1.87
N ALA A 78 -9.60 4.97 -1.64
CA ALA A 78 -9.22 4.35 -0.38
C ALA A 78 -7.96 3.51 -0.56
N VAL A 79 -7.11 3.51 0.47
CA VAL A 79 -6.02 2.55 0.60
C VAL A 79 -6.37 1.62 1.74
N PHE A 80 -5.99 0.37 1.60
CA PHE A 80 -6.44 -0.70 2.49
C PHE A 80 -5.27 -1.46 3.08
N GLU A 81 -5.53 -2.01 4.26
CA GLU A 81 -4.65 -2.98 4.91
C GLU A 81 -5.56 -4.02 5.52
N ALA A 82 -5.35 -5.30 5.18
CA ALA A 82 -6.23 -6.36 5.65
C ALA A 82 -5.43 -7.56 6.12
N LEU A 83 -5.87 -8.14 7.23
CA LEU A 83 -5.37 -9.39 7.75
C LEU A 83 -6.40 -10.46 7.49
N PHE A 84 -5.97 -11.60 7.00
CA PHE A 84 -6.84 -12.75 6.79
C PHE A 84 -6.41 -13.89 7.69
N MET A 85 -7.39 -14.57 8.27
CA MET A 85 -7.10 -15.65 9.21
C MET A 85 -6.61 -16.90 8.46
N ASP A 86 -5.52 -17.47 8.97
CA ASP A 86 -5.13 -18.82 8.60
C ASP A 86 -4.62 -19.49 9.87
N LYS A 87 -4.18 -20.73 9.75
CA LYS A 87 -3.80 -21.48 10.94
C LYS A 87 -2.58 -20.92 11.63
N GLU A 88 -1.62 -20.46 10.88
CA GLU A 88 -0.41 -19.90 11.49
C GLU A 88 -0.72 -18.63 12.24
N LEU A 89 -1.52 -17.74 11.64
CA LEU A 89 -1.90 -16.51 12.30
C LEU A 89 -2.74 -16.78 13.54
N GLU A 90 -3.64 -17.76 13.45
CA GLU A 90 -4.43 -18.16 14.59
C GLU A 90 -3.56 -18.60 15.77
N GLN A 91 -2.54 -19.41 15.48
CA GLN A 91 -1.63 -19.86 16.52
C GLN A 91 -0.88 -18.71 17.19
N VAL A 92 -0.46 -17.74 16.39
CA VAL A 92 0.23 -16.57 16.94
C VAL A 92 -0.69 -15.77 17.84
N ILE A 93 -1.93 -15.55 17.40
CA ILE A 93 -2.88 -14.79 18.21
C ILE A 93 -3.16 -15.48 19.54
N LEU A 94 -3.26 -16.80 19.52
CA LEU A 94 -3.56 -17.55 20.73
C LEU A 94 -2.38 -17.61 21.69
N LYS A 95 -1.16 -17.65 21.18
CA LYS A 95 0.01 -17.83 22.01
C LYS A 95 0.74 -16.54 22.33
N ASN A 96 0.84 -15.63 21.38
CA ASN A 96 1.60 -14.41 21.55
C ASN A 96 1.00 -13.34 20.65
N PRO A 97 -0.07 -12.67 21.12
CA PRO A 97 -0.78 -11.69 20.27
C PRO A 97 -0.07 -10.36 20.13
N ALA A 98 1.22 -10.29 20.43
CA ALA A 98 1.97 -9.05 20.26
C ALA A 98 1.87 -8.58 18.81
N GLU A 99 1.67 -7.28 18.62
CA GLU A 99 1.45 -6.70 17.32
C GLU A 99 2.56 -7.04 16.33
N ALA A 100 3.81 -6.99 16.79
CA ALA A 100 4.94 -7.27 15.93
C ALA A 100 4.92 -8.71 15.39
N GLU A 101 4.51 -9.68 16.25
CA GLU A 101 4.44 -11.06 15.81
C GLU A 101 3.30 -11.30 14.84
N VAL A 102 2.15 -10.68 15.11
CA VAL A 102 1.01 -10.78 14.20
C VAL A 102 1.39 -10.21 12.84
N PHE A 103 2.05 -9.06 12.84
CA PHE A 103 2.48 -8.44 11.59
C PHE A 103 3.48 -9.33 10.84
N ARG A 104 4.43 -9.92 11.57
CA ARG A 104 5.45 -10.77 10.95
C ARG A 104 4.80 -11.94 10.19
N VAL A 105 3.83 -12.59 10.82
CA VAL A 105 3.15 -13.71 10.17
C VAL A 105 2.30 -13.24 9.00
N ALA A 106 1.58 -12.13 9.17
CA ALA A 106 0.76 -11.59 8.09
C ALA A 106 1.63 -11.18 6.91
N ARG A 107 2.80 -10.60 7.17
CA ARG A 107 3.72 -10.17 6.12
C ARG A 107 4.24 -11.37 5.34
N LYS A 108 4.51 -12.45 6.04
CA LYS A 108 4.94 -13.69 5.41
C LYS A 108 3.89 -14.24 4.44
N GLN A 109 2.62 -13.92 4.68
CA GLN A 109 1.51 -14.31 3.84
C GLN A 109 1.25 -13.32 2.71
N GLY A 110 2.06 -12.28 2.62
CA GLY A 110 1.95 -11.32 1.54
C GLY A 110 1.08 -10.11 1.83
N MET A 111 0.81 -9.82 3.10
CA MET A 111 0.02 -8.64 3.44
C MET A 111 0.77 -7.37 3.05
N PHE A 112 0.04 -6.41 2.49
CA PHE A 112 0.56 -5.08 2.22
C PHE A 112 -0.06 -4.10 3.22
N THR A 113 0.75 -3.16 3.70
CA THR A 113 0.25 -2.09 4.58
C THR A 113 -0.47 -1.04 3.76
N MET A 114 -1.19 -0.15 4.45
CA MET A 114 -1.86 0.97 3.76
C MET A 114 -0.86 1.83 3.00
N LYS A 115 0.31 2.06 3.58
CA LYS A 115 1.33 2.86 2.91
C LYS A 115 1.82 2.17 1.65
N GLU A 116 1.97 0.85 1.69
CA GLU A 116 2.39 0.08 0.52
C GLU A 116 1.31 0.08 -0.55
N ASP A 117 0.04 -0.03 -0.16
CA ASP A 117 -1.05 0.08 -1.12
C ASP A 117 -1.04 1.45 -1.78
N ALA A 118 -0.75 2.50 -1.02
CA ALA A 118 -0.64 3.84 -1.56
C ALA A 118 0.54 3.95 -2.54
N ILE A 119 1.66 3.30 -2.23
CA ILE A 119 2.81 3.30 -3.14
C ILE A 119 2.40 2.69 -4.49
N LEU A 120 1.67 1.58 -4.46
CA LEU A 120 1.22 0.95 -5.70
C LEU A 120 0.31 1.88 -6.49
N LYS A 121 -0.57 2.62 -5.81
CA LYS A 121 -1.44 3.57 -6.48
C LYS A 121 -0.65 4.76 -7.05
N ALA A 122 0.38 5.20 -6.34
CA ALA A 122 1.25 6.26 -6.84
C ALA A 122 2.04 5.79 -8.05
N PHE A 123 2.46 4.53 -8.08
CA PHE A 123 3.14 3.96 -9.23
C PHE A 123 2.24 3.93 -10.46
N ARG A 124 0.94 3.77 -10.26
CA ARG A 124 -0.04 3.80 -11.34
C ARG A 124 -0.48 5.23 -11.67
N LYS A 125 0.09 6.21 -10.98
CA LYS A 125 -0.20 7.64 -11.18
C LYS A 125 -1.64 8.00 -10.89
N GLU A 126 -2.27 7.25 -10.00
CA GLU A 126 -3.64 7.55 -9.55
C GLU A 126 -3.65 8.60 -8.46
N ILE A 127 -2.63 8.59 -7.59
CA ILE A 127 -2.50 9.54 -6.49
C ILE A 127 -1.14 10.19 -6.56
N PRO A 128 -1.00 11.41 -6.03
CA PRO A 128 0.32 12.05 -5.98
C PRO A 128 1.18 11.43 -4.88
N TRP A 129 2.48 11.52 -5.04
CA TRP A 129 3.41 10.95 -4.06
C TRP A 129 3.24 11.56 -2.67
N GLU A 130 2.82 12.83 -2.61
CA GLU A 130 2.61 13.49 -1.33
C GLU A 130 1.61 12.74 -0.45
N GLU A 131 0.65 12.03 -1.05
CA GLU A 131 -0.31 11.27 -0.27
C GLU A 131 0.33 10.06 0.40
N VAL A 132 1.35 9.47 -0.23
CA VAL A 132 2.10 8.37 0.39
C VAL A 132 2.79 8.84 1.65
N ASN A 133 3.35 10.04 1.63
CA ASN A 133 4.09 10.57 2.77
C ASN A 133 3.21 10.85 3.98
N LYS A 134 1.89 10.95 3.79
CA LYS A 134 0.96 11.18 4.89
C LYS A 134 0.61 9.92 5.65
N LEU A 135 1.00 8.78 5.14
CA LEU A 135 0.71 7.48 5.73
C LEU A 135 1.95 6.96 6.44
#